data_a649bd060db81ee2891fdce5148d4834
#
_entry.id   a649bd060db81ee2891fdce5148d4834
#
_cell.length_a   1.000
_cell.length_b   1.000
_cell.length_c   1.000
_cell.angle_alpha   90.00
_cell.angle_beta   90.00
_cell.angle_gamma   90.00
#
_symmetry.space_group_name_H-M   'P 1'
#
loop_
_entity.id
_entity.type
_entity.pdbx_description
1 polymer ?
#
loop_
_entity_poly.entity_id
_entity_poly.type
_entity_poly.pdbx_seq_one_letter_code
_entity_poly.pdbx_strand_id
1 'polypeptide(L)'
;MGRYSWFVFTNCTPGDDAAFNTWYDNVHVPDLLKVPGVVACRRMALAEPQMGNDNGTLFMCGIEGIGAKYRYCAVYSIESDNPKAVLEDILGRSGTEDMLMTDTLADAYTILFQDRT
;
A
#
# COMPACT_ATOMS: atom_id res chain seq x y z
N MET A 1 -22.33 -6.77 4.28
CA MET A 1 -21.28 -5.85 3.85
C MET A 1 -19.97 -6.59 3.73
N GLY A 2 -19.28 -6.47 2.61
CA GLY A 2 -18.01 -7.14 2.40
C GLY A 2 -16.86 -6.42 3.08
N ARG A 3 -15.86 -7.20 3.48
CA ARG A 3 -14.62 -6.70 4.04
C ARG A 3 -13.46 -7.06 3.12
N TYR A 4 -12.61 -6.08 2.84
CA TYR A 4 -11.53 -6.21 1.89
C TYR A 4 -10.25 -5.62 2.46
N SER A 5 -9.12 -6.14 2.00
CA SER A 5 -7.81 -5.59 2.28
C SER A 5 -7.17 -5.16 0.96
N TRP A 6 -6.88 -3.86 0.84
CA TRP A 6 -6.28 -3.31 -0.36
C TRP A 6 -4.81 -3.04 -0.08
N PHE A 7 -3.96 -3.82 -0.73
CA PHE A 7 -2.51 -3.73 -0.57
C PHE A 7 -1.96 -2.78 -1.61
N VAL A 8 -1.18 -1.82 -1.16
CA VAL A 8 -0.53 -0.84 -2.04
C VAL A 8 0.97 -0.92 -1.78
N PHE A 9 1.69 -1.52 -2.72
CA PHE A 9 3.14 -1.65 -2.68
C PHE A 9 3.76 -0.47 -3.40
N THR A 10 4.78 0.15 -2.79
CA THR A 10 5.37 1.37 -3.35
C THR A 10 6.89 1.38 -3.22
N ASN A 11 7.51 2.13 -4.13
CA ASN A 11 8.89 2.59 -4.02
C ASN A 11 8.89 4.11 -4.12
N CYS A 12 9.80 4.74 -3.40
CA CYS A 12 10.03 6.17 -3.54
C CYS A 12 11.24 6.44 -4.44
N THR A 13 11.35 7.67 -4.90
CA THR A 13 12.53 8.16 -5.63
C THR A 13 13.76 7.96 -4.75
N PRO A 14 14.89 7.46 -5.29
CA PRO A 14 16.10 7.25 -4.49
C PRO A 14 16.52 8.51 -3.74
N GLY A 15 16.77 8.38 -2.43
CA GLY A 15 17.17 9.48 -1.56
C GLY A 15 16.01 10.28 -0.97
N ASP A 16 14.78 10.04 -1.38
CA ASP A 16 13.60 10.81 -0.96
C ASP A 16 12.75 10.09 0.09
N ASP A 17 13.28 9.08 0.76
CA ASP A 17 12.54 8.28 1.74
C ASP A 17 11.88 9.13 2.82
N ALA A 18 12.61 10.10 3.38
CA ALA A 18 12.07 10.96 4.44
C ALA A 18 10.87 11.79 3.94
N ALA A 19 11.00 12.43 2.79
CA ALA A 19 9.93 13.23 2.19
C ALA A 19 8.75 12.37 1.80
N PHE A 20 9.02 11.20 1.23
CA PHE A 20 7.98 10.23 0.83
C PHE A 20 7.17 9.76 2.03
N ASN A 21 7.85 9.35 3.11
CA ASN A 21 7.16 8.85 4.30
C ASN A 21 6.40 9.96 5.03
N THR A 22 6.94 11.17 5.08
CA THR A 22 6.23 12.33 5.66
C THR A 22 4.94 12.61 4.90
N TRP A 23 5.00 12.65 3.57
CA TRP A 23 3.80 12.84 2.75
C TRP A 23 2.81 11.70 2.96
N TYR A 24 3.29 10.47 2.93
CA TYR A 24 2.41 9.30 3.03
C TYR A 24 1.66 9.29 4.38
N ASP A 25 2.40 9.48 5.47
CA ASP A 25 1.81 9.40 6.82
C ASP A 25 0.94 10.59 7.16
N ASN A 26 1.32 11.80 6.74
CA ASN A 26 0.68 13.04 7.18
C ASN A 26 -0.35 13.58 6.20
N VAL A 27 -0.29 13.20 4.92
CA VAL A 27 -1.18 13.70 3.87
C VAL A 27 -1.99 12.56 3.25
N HIS A 28 -1.32 11.56 2.70
CA HIS A 28 -1.98 10.55 1.88
C HIS A 28 -2.89 9.61 2.68
N VAL A 29 -2.39 9.05 3.78
CA VAL A 29 -3.21 8.17 4.64
C VAL A 29 -4.43 8.91 5.19
N PRO A 30 -4.30 10.13 5.77
CA PRO A 30 -5.47 10.88 6.19
C PRO A 30 -6.47 11.15 5.07
N ASP A 31 -6.01 11.43 3.85
CA ASP A 31 -6.89 11.65 2.71
C ASP A 31 -7.63 10.37 2.31
N LEU A 32 -6.94 9.22 2.28
CA LEU A 32 -7.56 7.92 2.00
C LEU A 32 -8.63 7.57 3.04
N LEU A 33 -8.38 7.89 4.31
CA LEU A 33 -9.33 7.61 5.39
C LEU A 33 -10.61 8.45 5.31
N LYS A 34 -10.63 9.50 4.50
CA LYS A 34 -11.84 10.29 4.24
C LYS A 34 -12.73 9.67 3.16
N VAL A 35 -12.22 8.73 2.39
CA VAL A 35 -13.00 8.06 1.34
C VAL A 35 -14.01 7.12 1.99
N PRO A 36 -15.32 7.25 1.69
CA PRO A 36 -16.32 6.34 2.23
C PRO A 36 -15.99 4.88 1.91
N GLY A 37 -16.01 4.03 2.94
CA GLY A 37 -15.65 2.62 2.83
C GLY A 37 -14.22 2.30 3.25
N VAL A 38 -13.32 3.27 3.26
CA VAL A 38 -11.95 3.09 3.78
C VAL A 38 -11.99 3.33 5.28
N VAL A 39 -11.73 2.30 6.09
CA VAL A 39 -11.93 2.38 7.54
C VAL A 39 -10.64 2.36 8.35
N ALA A 40 -9.55 1.88 7.80
CA ALA A 40 -8.25 1.83 8.49
C ALA A 40 -7.12 1.73 7.49
N CYS A 41 -5.92 2.08 7.94
CA CYS A 41 -4.69 1.91 7.17
C CYS A 41 -3.55 1.53 8.09
N ARG A 42 -2.68 0.65 7.61
CA ARG A 42 -1.42 0.32 8.25
C ARG A 42 -0.30 0.35 7.24
N ARG A 43 0.76 1.08 7.55
CA ARG A 43 1.94 1.16 6.70
C ARG A 43 3.06 0.29 7.23
N MET A 44 3.83 -0.28 6.33
CA MET A 44 4.92 -1.20 6.64
C MET A 44 6.10 -0.96 5.71
N ALA A 45 7.29 -1.19 6.22
CA ALA A 45 8.52 -1.20 5.43
C ALA A 45 9.05 -2.62 5.34
N LEU A 46 9.66 -2.94 4.21
CA LEU A 46 10.32 -4.24 4.02
C LEU A 46 11.40 -4.41 5.11
N ALA A 47 11.42 -5.56 5.76
CA ALA A 47 12.25 -5.82 6.92
C ALA A 47 13.09 -7.09 6.75
N GLU A 48 14.04 -7.29 7.65
CA GLU A 48 14.82 -8.51 7.77
C GLU A 48 14.57 -9.16 9.12
N PRO A 49 14.68 -10.50 9.26
CA PRO A 49 15.03 -11.46 8.21
C PRO A 49 13.85 -11.81 7.30
N GLN A 50 14.15 -12.52 6.22
CA GLN A 50 13.16 -13.04 5.30
C GLN A 50 13.32 -14.56 5.16
N MET A 51 12.28 -15.20 4.67
CA MET A 51 12.32 -16.61 4.29
C MET A 51 12.05 -16.72 2.79
N GLY A 52 13.02 -17.20 2.05
CA GLY A 52 12.90 -17.42 0.63
C GLY A 52 12.41 -18.82 0.31
N ASN A 53 12.00 -19.01 -0.93
CA ASN A 53 11.55 -20.31 -1.44
C ASN A 53 12.15 -20.52 -2.82
N ASP A 54 12.91 -21.61 -2.96
CA ASP A 54 13.48 -22.03 -4.24
C ASP A 54 12.92 -23.41 -4.57
N ASN A 55 11.96 -23.45 -5.49
CA ASN A 55 11.29 -24.69 -5.95
C ASN A 55 10.79 -25.55 -4.77
N GLY A 56 10.19 -24.93 -3.77
CA GLY A 56 9.66 -25.62 -2.59
C GLY A 56 10.65 -25.78 -1.45
N THR A 57 11.92 -25.44 -1.63
CA THR A 57 12.91 -25.45 -0.55
C THR A 57 12.93 -24.08 0.12
N LEU A 58 12.59 -24.04 1.40
CA LEU A 58 12.62 -22.82 2.19
C LEU A 58 14.01 -22.56 2.74
N PHE A 59 14.41 -21.30 2.77
CA PHE A 59 15.69 -20.88 3.32
C PHE A 59 15.58 -19.51 3.96
N MET A 60 16.39 -19.27 4.99
CA MET A 60 16.46 -17.95 5.64
C MET A 60 17.43 -17.06 4.90
N CYS A 61 17.07 -15.78 4.74
CA CYS A 61 17.88 -14.82 4.00
C CYS A 61 17.58 -13.38 4.45
N GLY A 62 18.30 -12.45 3.87
CA GLY A 62 17.95 -11.02 3.95
C GLY A 62 17.01 -10.62 2.82
N ILE A 63 16.77 -9.31 2.72
CA ILE A 63 15.85 -8.74 1.72
C ILE A 63 16.25 -9.15 0.30
N GLU A 64 17.54 -9.13 -0.01
CA GLU A 64 18.02 -9.44 -1.36
C GLU A 64 17.70 -10.87 -1.78
N GLY A 65 17.64 -11.80 -0.83
CA GLY A 65 17.40 -13.20 -1.11
C GLY A 65 15.99 -13.54 -1.58
N ILE A 66 15.03 -12.66 -1.38
CA ILE A 66 13.65 -12.88 -1.82
C ILE A 66 13.30 -12.17 -3.12
N GLY A 67 14.20 -11.31 -3.62
CA GLY A 67 13.98 -10.57 -4.86
C GLY A 67 12.78 -9.63 -4.79
N ALA A 68 12.49 -9.05 -3.64
CA ALA A 68 11.34 -8.16 -3.47
C ALA A 68 11.51 -6.90 -4.33
N LYS A 69 10.44 -6.56 -5.05
CA LYS A 69 10.45 -5.40 -5.93
C LYS A 69 10.15 -4.10 -5.19
N TYR A 70 9.33 -4.16 -4.12
CA TYR A 70 8.84 -2.98 -3.42
C TYR A 70 9.36 -2.93 -2.00
N ARG A 71 9.68 -1.72 -1.53
CA ARG A 71 10.23 -1.47 -0.19
C ARG A 71 9.17 -1.12 0.85
N TYR A 72 8.04 -0.59 0.41
CA TYR A 72 6.97 -0.14 1.29
C TYR A 72 5.66 -0.78 0.91
N CYS A 73 4.81 -0.98 1.92
CA CYS A 73 3.45 -1.49 1.73
C CYS A 73 2.50 -0.72 2.64
N ALA A 74 1.35 -0.37 2.10
CA ALA A 74 0.21 0.10 2.89
C ALA A 74 -0.93 -0.89 2.72
N VAL A 75 -1.62 -1.21 3.80
CA VAL A 75 -2.82 -2.05 3.74
C VAL A 75 -3.99 -1.22 4.22
N TYR A 76 -4.95 -1.02 3.34
CA TYR A 76 -6.19 -0.31 3.64
C TYR A 76 -7.31 -1.32 3.88
N SER A 77 -7.98 -1.21 5.01
CA SER A 77 -9.18 -1.99 5.29
C SER A 77 -10.37 -1.28 4.66
N ILE A 78 -11.12 -2.01 3.85
CA ILE A 78 -12.30 -1.49 3.16
C ILE A 78 -13.52 -2.30 3.58
N GLU A 79 -14.57 -1.60 3.99
CA GLU A 79 -15.88 -2.20 4.27
C GLU A 79 -16.90 -1.59 3.32
N SER A 80 -17.47 -2.40 2.43
CA SER A 80 -18.38 -1.90 1.41
C SER A 80 -19.15 -3.04 0.76
N ASP A 81 -20.37 -2.74 0.30
CA ASP A 81 -21.12 -3.62 -0.57
C ASP A 81 -20.68 -3.48 -2.03
N ASN A 82 -19.90 -2.44 -2.34
CA ASN A 82 -19.42 -2.17 -3.70
C ASN A 82 -17.97 -1.68 -3.67
N PRO A 83 -16.99 -2.60 -3.55
CA PRO A 83 -15.58 -2.22 -3.48
C PRO A 83 -15.08 -1.52 -4.76
N LYS A 84 -15.67 -1.83 -5.91
CA LYS A 84 -15.32 -1.14 -7.15
C LYS A 84 -15.59 0.36 -7.04
N ALA A 85 -16.72 0.75 -6.47
CA ALA A 85 -17.06 2.16 -6.30
C ALA A 85 -16.09 2.85 -5.32
N VAL A 86 -15.63 2.16 -4.28
CA VAL A 86 -14.62 2.70 -3.36
C VAL A 86 -13.32 2.97 -4.12
N LEU A 87 -12.83 2.02 -4.91
CA LEU A 87 -11.60 2.19 -5.68
C LEU A 87 -11.74 3.27 -6.76
N GLU A 88 -12.89 3.36 -7.39
CA GLU A 88 -13.17 4.42 -8.36
C GLU A 88 -13.18 5.80 -7.71
N ASP A 89 -13.72 5.92 -6.50
CA ASP A 89 -13.70 7.16 -5.72
C ASP A 89 -12.26 7.57 -5.40
N ILE A 90 -11.43 6.63 -4.94
CA ILE A 90 -10.00 6.87 -4.69
C ILE A 90 -9.32 7.36 -5.97
N LEU A 91 -9.54 6.67 -7.08
CA LEU A 91 -8.95 7.03 -8.37
C LEU A 91 -9.38 8.44 -8.80
N GLY A 92 -10.64 8.78 -8.63
CA GLY A 92 -11.17 10.09 -8.99
C GLY A 92 -10.64 11.24 -8.15
N ARG A 93 -10.28 10.98 -6.89
CA ARG A 93 -9.71 11.99 -5.99
C ARG A 93 -8.21 12.17 -6.18
N SER A 94 -7.51 11.14 -6.65
CA SER A 94 -6.04 11.18 -6.77
C SER A 94 -5.57 12.32 -7.65
N GLY A 95 -4.69 13.17 -7.12
CA GLY A 95 -4.15 14.34 -7.82
C GLY A 95 -5.04 15.58 -7.74
N THR A 96 -6.17 15.51 -7.06
CA THR A 96 -7.04 16.67 -6.81
C THR A 96 -6.73 17.29 -5.44
N GLU A 97 -7.43 18.38 -5.09
CA GLU A 97 -7.31 19.00 -3.75
C GLU A 97 -7.64 18.03 -2.62
N ASP A 98 -8.50 17.04 -2.88
CA ASP A 98 -8.93 16.07 -1.89
C ASP A 98 -7.87 14.99 -1.63
N MET A 99 -6.91 14.84 -2.54
CA MET A 99 -5.89 13.80 -2.43
C MET A 99 -4.63 14.22 -3.21
N LEU A 100 -3.84 15.09 -2.58
CA LEU A 100 -2.61 15.61 -3.18
C LEU A 100 -1.58 14.49 -3.33
N MET A 101 -0.99 14.39 -4.51
CA MET A 101 0.05 13.42 -4.81
C MET A 101 1.43 14.06 -4.69
N THR A 102 2.48 13.25 -4.74
CA THR A 102 3.87 13.68 -4.62
C THR A 102 4.69 13.12 -5.77
N ASP A 103 5.72 13.85 -6.18
CA ASP A 103 6.69 13.38 -7.17
C ASP A 103 7.74 12.44 -6.57
N THR A 104 7.74 12.24 -5.24
CA THR A 104 8.62 11.27 -4.58
C THR A 104 8.13 9.83 -4.72
N LEU A 105 6.88 9.61 -5.13
CA LEU A 105 6.36 8.29 -5.45
C LEU A 105 6.86 7.86 -6.83
N ALA A 106 7.75 6.86 -6.85
CA ALA A 106 8.38 6.41 -8.10
C ALA A 106 7.62 5.29 -8.78
N ASP A 107 7.07 4.35 -8.00
CA ASP A 107 6.43 3.14 -8.54
C ASP A 107 5.42 2.60 -7.54
N ALA A 108 4.32 2.03 -8.05
CA ALA A 108 3.26 1.47 -7.22
C ALA A 108 2.64 0.24 -7.88
N TYR A 109 2.23 -0.70 -7.03
CA TYR A 109 1.46 -1.87 -7.43
C TYR A 109 0.36 -2.09 -6.40
N THR A 110 -0.88 -2.25 -6.87
CA THR A 110 -2.00 -2.43 -5.96
C THR A 110 -2.72 -3.75 -6.23
N ILE A 111 -3.24 -4.36 -5.18
CA ILE A 111 -4.02 -5.58 -5.29
C ILE A 111 -5.07 -5.63 -4.18
N LEU A 112 -6.29 -6.01 -4.55
CA LEU A 112 -7.40 -6.11 -3.61
C LEU A 112 -7.67 -7.57 -3.29
N PHE A 113 -7.75 -7.88 -2.00
CA PHE A 113 -8.20 -9.18 -1.52
C PHE A 113 -9.50 -9.01 -0.74
N GLN A 114 -10.41 -9.94 -0.88
CA GLN A 114 -11.56 -10.03 0.00
C GLN A 114 -11.19 -10.86 1.22
N ASP A 115 -11.50 -10.34 2.41
CA ASP A 115 -11.23 -11.06 3.64
C ASP A 115 -12.08 -12.33 3.69
N ARG A 116 -11.47 -13.42 4.14
CA ARG A 116 -12.21 -14.66 4.40
C ARG A 116 -12.70 -14.62 5.83
N THR A 117 -13.97 -14.60 6.00
CA THR A 117 -14.64 -14.61 7.33
C THR A 117 -13.82 -14.06 8.48
#